data_d11da9f2d1bc4907717f5ff3554f7e86
#
_entry.id   d11da9f2d1bc4907717f5ff3554f7e86
#
_cell.length_a   1.000
_cell.length_b   1.000
_cell.length_c   1.000
_cell.angle_alpha   90.00
_cell.angle_beta   90.00
_cell.angle_gamma   90.00
#
_symmetry.space_group_name_H-M   'P 1'
#
loop_
_entity.id
_entity.type
_entity.pdbx_description
1 polymer ?
#
loop_
_entity_poly.entity_id
_entity_poly.type
_entity_poly.pdbx_seq_one_letter_code
_entity_poly.pdbx_strand_id
1 'polypeptide(L)'
;MIEDLVQRAIAKRRSFDQERVKALPATSLGPGIPTLRIGEYHPFTPQLKERYALLGRWETATHGHWLGLSDMEALWETHIEDRFLADIQSQRLAGERGWPNEASALFKPERLSLFACSDITNEKIYLLWLDFEDEPEIWVYDSNGESRYKDLKEYLNAYLADDISAFERRWRL
;
A
#
# COMPACT_ATOMS: atom_id res chain seq x y z
N MET A 1 14.24 -12.71 1.56
CA MET A 1 13.24 -12.67 0.48
C MET A 1 11.96 -12.01 1.02
N ILE A 2 11.24 -11.30 0.20
CA ILE A 2 9.96 -10.65 0.58
C ILE A 2 8.93 -11.71 0.94
N GLU A 3 8.91 -12.82 0.23
CA GLU A 3 8.02 -13.96 0.51
C GLU A 3 8.06 -14.40 1.98
N ASP A 4 9.25 -14.64 2.54
CA ASP A 4 9.39 -15.04 3.95
C ASP A 4 8.81 -13.98 4.91
N LEU A 5 9.11 -12.72 4.67
CA LEU A 5 8.60 -11.62 5.50
C LEU A 5 7.08 -11.48 5.41
N VAL A 6 6.51 -11.63 4.23
CA VAL A 6 5.06 -11.60 4.03
C VAL A 6 4.39 -12.79 4.72
N GLN A 7 4.92 -14.00 4.59
CA GLN A 7 4.37 -15.19 5.27
C GLN A 7 4.41 -15.05 6.80
N ARG A 8 5.51 -14.51 7.33
CA ARG A 8 5.63 -14.24 8.76
C ARG A 8 4.64 -13.14 9.22
N ALA A 9 4.44 -12.10 8.43
CA ALA A 9 3.47 -11.06 8.71
C ALA A 9 2.03 -11.59 8.69
N ILE A 10 1.68 -12.47 7.73
CA ILE A 10 0.39 -13.17 7.69
C ILE A 10 0.22 -14.03 8.94
N ALA A 11 1.21 -14.82 9.30
CA ALA A 11 1.16 -15.67 10.50
C ALA A 11 0.98 -14.84 11.78
N LYS A 12 1.74 -13.75 11.92
CA LYS A 12 1.60 -12.79 13.02
C LYS A 12 0.17 -12.22 13.05
N ARG A 13 -0.36 -11.79 11.92
CA ARG A 13 -1.70 -11.19 11.87
C ARG A 13 -2.80 -12.19 12.22
N ARG A 14 -2.70 -13.43 11.72
CA ARG A 14 -3.63 -14.52 12.03
C ARG A 14 -3.63 -14.91 13.51
N SER A 15 -2.53 -14.70 14.23
CA SER A 15 -2.49 -14.96 15.68
C SER A 15 -3.40 -14.01 16.47
N PHE A 16 -3.76 -12.86 15.91
CA PHE A 16 -4.68 -11.89 16.53
C PHE A 16 -6.12 -12.02 16.03
N ASP A 17 -6.31 -12.34 14.74
CA ASP A 17 -7.65 -12.42 14.14
C ASP A 17 -7.64 -13.39 12.96
N GLN A 18 -7.77 -14.67 13.25
CA GLN A 18 -7.70 -15.73 12.24
C GLN A 18 -8.87 -15.67 11.23
N GLU A 19 -10.05 -15.26 11.68
CA GLU A 19 -11.26 -15.31 10.83
C GLU A 19 -11.29 -14.20 9.78
N ARG A 20 -10.75 -13.03 10.10
CA ARG A 20 -10.78 -11.86 9.21
C ARG A 20 -9.58 -11.75 8.28
N VAL A 21 -8.50 -12.45 8.59
CA VAL A 21 -7.28 -12.41 7.77
C VAL A 21 -7.40 -13.32 6.57
N LYS A 22 -7.63 -12.74 5.40
CA LYS A 22 -7.79 -13.47 4.13
C LYS A 22 -6.71 -13.05 3.14
N ALA A 23 -5.87 -13.98 2.75
CA ALA A 23 -4.90 -13.81 1.68
C ALA A 23 -5.44 -14.51 0.42
N LEU A 24 -5.74 -13.73 -0.61
CA LEU A 24 -6.25 -14.24 -1.88
C LEU A 24 -5.09 -14.61 -2.81
N PRO A 25 -5.29 -15.58 -3.71
CA PRO A 25 -4.26 -15.98 -4.66
C PRO A 25 -3.77 -14.82 -5.52
N ALA A 26 -2.53 -14.89 -5.94
CA ALA A 26 -1.98 -13.97 -6.93
C ALA A 26 -2.76 -14.06 -8.25
N THR A 27 -2.90 -12.92 -8.91
CA THR A 27 -3.39 -12.80 -10.29
C THR A 27 -2.21 -12.63 -11.25
N SER A 28 -2.47 -12.57 -12.56
CA SER A 28 -1.42 -12.26 -13.51
C SER A 28 -0.79 -10.89 -13.20
N LEU A 29 0.51 -10.76 -13.39
CA LEU A 29 1.24 -9.55 -13.05
C LEU A 29 0.87 -8.33 -13.91
N GLY A 30 0.25 -8.50 -15.08
CA GLY A 30 -0.14 -7.40 -15.94
C GLY A 30 1.04 -6.51 -16.39
N PRO A 31 0.76 -5.26 -16.82
CA PRO A 31 1.79 -4.38 -17.40
C PRO A 31 2.71 -3.73 -16.36
N GLY A 32 2.29 -3.67 -15.11
CA GLY A 32 3.05 -3.01 -14.05
C GLY A 32 2.19 -2.74 -12.81
N ILE A 33 2.68 -1.84 -11.96
CA ILE A 33 1.99 -1.43 -10.74
C ILE A 33 1.19 -0.16 -11.04
N PRO A 34 -0.14 -0.19 -10.90
CA PRO A 34 -0.99 0.96 -11.18
C PRO A 34 -0.66 2.15 -10.27
N THR A 35 -0.60 3.35 -10.85
CA THR A 35 -0.50 4.59 -10.09
C THR A 35 -1.89 5.16 -9.76
N LEU A 36 -1.95 6.27 -9.03
CA LEU A 36 -3.21 7.01 -8.85
C LEU A 36 -3.66 7.70 -10.13
N ARG A 37 -2.77 7.85 -11.12
CA ARG A 37 -3.10 8.40 -12.42
C ARG A 37 -3.65 7.33 -13.34
N ILE A 38 -4.83 7.56 -13.85
CA ILE A 38 -5.56 6.61 -14.70
C ILE A 38 -4.70 6.19 -15.90
N GLY A 39 -4.54 4.88 -16.09
CA GLY A 39 -3.81 4.29 -17.20
C GLY A 39 -2.29 4.33 -17.09
N GLU A 40 -1.73 4.83 -16.00
CA GLU A 40 -0.29 4.87 -15.79
C GLU A 40 0.19 3.78 -14.80
N TYR A 41 1.32 3.18 -15.14
CA TYR A 41 1.95 2.11 -14.39
C TYR A 41 3.43 2.41 -14.15
N HIS A 42 3.94 2.00 -13.01
CA HIS A 42 5.37 1.83 -12.79
C HIS A 42 5.80 0.38 -13.05
N PRO A 43 7.03 0.15 -13.54
CA PRO A 43 7.53 -1.20 -13.73
C PRO A 43 7.65 -1.93 -12.39
N PHE A 44 7.57 -3.27 -12.43
CA PHE A 44 7.81 -4.08 -11.24
C PHE A 44 9.25 -3.96 -10.78
N THR A 45 9.44 -3.56 -9.55
CA THR A 45 10.71 -3.67 -8.84
C THR A 45 10.88 -5.09 -8.29
N PRO A 46 12.10 -5.53 -7.94
CA PRO A 46 12.33 -6.87 -7.42
C PRO A 46 11.44 -7.26 -6.25
N GLN A 47 11.32 -6.39 -5.22
CA GLN A 47 10.51 -6.70 -4.05
C GLN A 47 9.01 -6.74 -4.35
N LEU A 48 8.51 -5.81 -5.16
CA LEU A 48 7.09 -5.77 -5.51
C LEU A 48 6.72 -6.89 -6.48
N LYS A 49 7.60 -7.28 -7.39
CA LYS A 49 7.39 -8.45 -8.25
C LYS A 49 7.21 -9.72 -7.40
N GLU A 50 8.07 -9.93 -6.42
CA GLU A 50 7.98 -11.07 -5.47
C GLU A 50 6.66 -11.00 -4.69
N ARG A 51 6.28 -9.82 -4.17
CA ARG A 51 5.03 -9.61 -3.43
C ARG A 51 3.79 -9.94 -4.28
N TYR A 52 3.69 -9.40 -5.50
CA TYR A 52 2.51 -9.60 -6.35
C TYR A 52 2.45 -10.97 -7.03
N ALA A 53 3.58 -11.64 -7.17
CA ALA A 53 3.62 -13.04 -7.59
C ALA A 53 3.15 -14.00 -6.47
N LEU A 54 3.34 -13.61 -5.20
CA LEU A 54 2.98 -14.43 -4.05
C LEU A 54 1.48 -14.43 -3.78
N LEU A 55 0.86 -13.25 -3.76
CA LEU A 55 -0.57 -13.11 -3.45
C LEU A 55 -1.19 -11.86 -4.10
N GLY A 56 -2.49 -11.91 -4.29
CA GLY A 56 -3.30 -10.77 -4.71
C GLY A 56 -3.68 -9.86 -3.55
N ARG A 57 -4.99 -9.74 -3.26
CA ARG A 57 -5.50 -9.00 -2.10
C ARG A 57 -5.18 -9.75 -0.80
N TRP A 58 -4.79 -9.00 0.22
CA TRP A 58 -4.70 -9.51 1.58
C TRP A 58 -5.57 -8.64 2.50
N GLU A 59 -6.74 -9.18 2.86
CA GLU A 59 -7.70 -8.51 3.73
C GLU A 59 -7.24 -8.58 5.19
N THR A 60 -7.49 -7.49 5.94
CA THR A 60 -7.08 -7.33 7.34
C THR A 60 -5.57 -7.59 7.51
N ALA A 61 -4.81 -6.91 6.67
CA ALA A 61 -3.35 -7.05 6.61
C ALA A 61 -2.65 -6.24 7.72
N THR A 62 -1.59 -5.55 7.39
CA THR A 62 -0.78 -4.80 8.36
C THR A 62 -1.43 -3.46 8.73
N HIS A 63 -1.59 -2.57 7.75
CA HIS A 63 -2.31 -1.30 7.86
C HIS A 63 -3.40 -1.28 6.79
N GLY A 64 -4.63 -1.62 7.19
CA GLY A 64 -5.73 -1.81 6.25
C GLY A 64 -5.63 -3.12 5.44
N HIS A 65 -6.23 -3.12 4.27
CA HIS A 65 -6.21 -4.23 3.32
C HIS A 65 -5.13 -3.98 2.27
N TRP A 66 -4.25 -4.93 2.02
CA TRP A 66 -3.32 -4.84 0.90
C TRP A 66 -4.06 -5.13 -0.40
N LEU A 67 -3.94 -4.24 -1.35
CA LEU A 67 -4.65 -4.35 -2.63
C LEU A 67 -3.91 -5.25 -3.62
N GLY A 68 -4.67 -6.00 -4.42
CA GLY A 68 -4.16 -6.64 -5.61
C GLY A 68 -4.04 -5.65 -6.76
N LEU A 69 -3.34 -6.02 -7.83
CA LEU A 69 -3.17 -5.14 -9.00
C LEU A 69 -4.52 -4.76 -9.65
N SER A 70 -5.43 -5.74 -9.77
CA SER A 70 -6.78 -5.51 -10.29
C SER A 70 -7.62 -4.60 -9.39
N ASP A 71 -7.42 -4.65 -8.08
CA ASP A 71 -8.09 -3.73 -7.16
C ASP A 71 -7.63 -2.29 -7.40
N MET A 72 -6.31 -2.10 -7.56
CA MET A 72 -5.73 -0.79 -7.81
C MET A 72 -6.21 -0.20 -9.16
N GLU A 73 -6.32 -1.01 -10.20
CA GLU A 73 -6.89 -0.61 -11.49
C GLU A 73 -8.37 -0.25 -11.38
N ALA A 74 -9.15 -1.02 -10.62
CA ALA A 74 -10.57 -0.75 -10.41
C ALA A 74 -10.83 0.60 -9.72
N LEU A 75 -9.86 1.11 -8.94
CA LEU A 75 -9.96 2.45 -8.35
C LEU A 75 -9.84 3.60 -9.36
N TRP A 76 -9.55 3.33 -10.61
CA TRP A 76 -9.59 4.32 -11.69
C TRP A 76 -11.01 4.58 -12.21
N GLU A 77 -11.95 3.65 -11.93
CA GLU A 77 -13.33 3.80 -12.35
C GLU A 77 -14.04 4.94 -11.61
N THR A 78 -14.86 5.69 -12.33
CA THR A 78 -15.68 6.77 -11.74
C THR A 78 -16.85 6.23 -10.94
N HIS A 79 -17.31 5.03 -11.29
CA HIS A 79 -18.40 4.33 -10.62
C HIS A 79 -17.95 2.89 -10.31
N ILE A 80 -17.74 2.61 -9.02
CA ILE A 80 -17.29 1.31 -8.53
C ILE A 80 -18.50 0.57 -7.96
N GLU A 81 -18.88 -0.53 -8.60
CA GLU A 81 -20.01 -1.37 -8.15
C GLU A 81 -19.66 -2.23 -6.93
N ASP A 82 -18.39 -2.66 -6.84
CA ASP A 82 -17.90 -3.41 -5.68
C ASP A 82 -17.85 -2.50 -4.46
N ARG A 83 -18.71 -2.80 -3.48
CA ARG A 83 -18.85 -1.99 -2.26
C ARG A 83 -17.54 -1.87 -1.49
N PHE A 84 -16.76 -2.95 -1.39
CA PHE A 84 -15.47 -2.92 -0.70
C PHE A 84 -14.52 -1.90 -1.36
N LEU A 85 -14.39 -1.94 -2.68
CA LEU A 85 -13.54 -1.01 -3.42
C LEU A 85 -14.09 0.43 -3.41
N ALA A 86 -15.41 0.61 -3.39
CA ALA A 86 -16.03 1.92 -3.24
C ALA A 86 -15.72 2.55 -1.87
N ASP A 87 -15.76 1.74 -0.80
CA ASP A 87 -15.39 2.19 0.55
C ASP A 87 -13.89 2.54 0.62
N ILE A 88 -13.02 1.72 0.03
CA ILE A 88 -11.57 2.01 -0.12
C ILE A 88 -11.35 3.34 -0.87
N GLN A 89 -12.02 3.56 -1.99
CA GLN A 89 -11.91 4.81 -2.75
C GLN A 89 -12.35 6.02 -1.92
N SER A 90 -13.44 5.89 -1.17
CA SER A 90 -13.92 6.96 -0.29
C SER A 90 -12.90 7.32 0.79
N GLN A 91 -12.29 6.33 1.44
CA GLN A 91 -11.25 6.54 2.45
C GLN A 91 -9.98 7.16 1.83
N ARG A 92 -9.59 6.73 0.64
CA ARG A 92 -8.46 7.34 -0.09
C ARG A 92 -8.71 8.81 -0.35
N LEU A 93 -9.82 9.16 -0.98
CA LEU A 93 -10.16 10.53 -1.34
C LEU A 93 -10.31 11.46 -0.12
N ALA A 94 -10.84 10.94 0.99
CA ALA A 94 -10.93 11.68 2.25
C ALA A 94 -9.54 12.02 2.80
N GLY A 95 -8.59 11.08 2.73
CA GLY A 95 -7.20 11.29 3.15
C GLY A 95 -6.46 12.29 2.29
N GLU A 96 -6.62 12.23 0.96
CA GLU A 96 -5.94 13.12 0.01
C GLU A 96 -6.32 14.59 0.20
N ARG A 97 -7.54 14.88 0.65
CA ARG A 97 -7.99 16.26 0.95
C ARG A 97 -7.21 16.91 2.10
N GLY A 98 -6.61 16.12 2.97
CA GLY A 98 -5.82 16.58 4.10
C GLY A 98 -4.31 16.73 3.81
N TRP A 99 -3.87 16.49 2.59
CA TRP A 99 -2.44 16.60 2.27
C TRP A 99 -1.95 18.04 2.35
N PRO A 100 -0.81 18.29 3.03
CA PRO A 100 -0.27 19.63 3.12
C PRO A 100 0.25 20.12 1.75
N ASN A 101 0.10 21.42 1.50
CA ASN A 101 0.52 22.03 0.23
C ASN A 101 2.03 21.89 -0.03
N GLU A 102 2.85 21.85 1.02
CA GLU A 102 4.30 21.66 0.91
C GLU A 102 4.67 20.29 0.30
N ALA A 103 3.79 19.32 0.44
CA ALA A 103 3.97 17.99 -0.11
C ALA A 103 3.51 17.86 -1.56
N SER A 104 2.93 18.89 -2.16
CA SER A 104 2.35 18.85 -3.53
C SER A 104 3.34 18.46 -4.60
N ALA A 105 4.64 18.72 -4.41
CA ALA A 105 5.69 18.30 -5.34
C ALA A 105 5.94 16.78 -5.34
N LEU A 106 5.69 16.11 -4.22
CA LEU A 106 5.86 14.66 -4.04
C LEU A 106 4.56 13.89 -4.29
N PHE A 107 3.43 14.48 -3.91
CA PHE A 107 2.11 13.85 -3.98
C PHE A 107 1.43 14.06 -5.32
N LYS A 108 2.10 13.66 -6.38
CA LYS A 108 1.53 13.65 -7.71
C LYS A 108 0.93 12.28 -7.99
N PRO A 109 -0.25 12.20 -8.62
CA PRO A 109 -0.91 10.93 -8.93
C PRO A 109 0.00 9.93 -9.67
N GLU A 110 0.87 10.41 -10.54
CA GLU A 110 1.83 9.59 -11.29
C GLU A 110 3.00 9.07 -10.43
N ARG A 111 3.22 9.62 -9.24
CA ARG A 111 4.27 9.21 -8.31
C ARG A 111 3.77 8.36 -7.15
N LEU A 112 2.49 8.11 -7.09
CA LEU A 112 1.88 7.37 -5.99
C LEU A 112 1.10 6.15 -6.49
N SER A 113 1.23 5.06 -5.77
CA SER A 113 0.36 3.88 -5.91
C SER A 113 -0.27 3.57 -4.56
N LEU A 114 -1.58 3.31 -4.53
CA LEU A 114 -2.25 2.90 -3.29
C LEU A 114 -2.00 1.41 -3.05
N PHE A 115 -1.07 1.10 -2.17
CA PHE A 115 -0.68 -0.28 -1.85
C PHE A 115 -1.66 -0.96 -0.88
N ALA A 116 -2.12 -0.18 0.12
CA ALA A 116 -3.08 -0.66 1.10
C ALA A 116 -3.99 0.47 1.57
N CYS A 117 -5.21 0.12 1.99
CA CYS A 117 -6.15 1.06 2.56
C CYS A 117 -7.16 0.32 3.45
N SER A 118 -7.58 0.95 4.53
CA SER A 118 -8.73 0.49 5.30
C SER A 118 -10.03 0.93 4.62
N ASP A 119 -11.07 0.12 4.75
CA ASP A 119 -12.44 0.44 4.33
C ASP A 119 -13.22 1.25 5.38
N ILE A 120 -12.73 1.29 6.64
CA ILE A 120 -13.43 1.90 7.77
C ILE A 120 -12.58 2.90 8.57
N THR A 121 -11.25 2.88 8.45
CA THR A 121 -10.34 3.77 9.18
C THR A 121 -9.51 4.63 8.23
N ASN A 122 -8.69 5.51 8.80
CA ASN A 122 -7.76 6.34 8.02
C ASN A 122 -6.46 5.63 7.64
N GLU A 123 -6.29 4.36 8.01
CA GLU A 123 -5.07 3.60 7.70
C GLU A 123 -4.90 3.38 6.21
N LYS A 124 -3.72 3.69 5.71
CA LYS A 124 -3.35 3.46 4.32
C LYS A 124 -1.84 3.40 4.12
N ILE A 125 -1.44 2.75 3.05
CA ILE A 125 -0.05 2.68 2.60
C ILE A 125 0.02 3.12 1.14
N TYR A 126 0.87 4.09 0.87
CA TYR A 126 1.26 4.47 -0.48
C TYR A 126 2.66 3.96 -0.82
N LEU A 127 2.86 3.57 -2.06
CA LEU A 127 4.17 3.49 -2.69
C LEU A 127 4.49 4.86 -3.25
N LEU A 128 5.60 5.46 -2.82
CA LEU A 128 6.10 6.72 -3.36
C LEU A 128 7.27 6.44 -4.30
N TRP A 129 7.05 6.71 -5.58
CA TRP A 129 8.02 6.49 -6.65
C TRP A 129 8.94 7.69 -6.78
N LEU A 130 10.22 7.47 -6.47
CA LEU A 130 11.28 8.49 -6.59
C LEU A 130 12.22 8.12 -7.73
N ASP A 131 12.71 9.14 -8.45
CA ASP A 131 13.47 8.95 -9.70
C ASP A 131 14.83 8.27 -9.52
N PHE A 132 15.34 8.18 -8.29
CA PHE A 132 16.70 7.72 -7.97
C PHE A 132 16.74 6.43 -7.18
N GLU A 133 15.60 5.83 -6.88
CA GLU A 133 15.52 4.66 -6.01
C GLU A 133 15.11 3.42 -6.83
N ASP A 134 15.76 2.29 -6.54
CA ASP A 134 15.46 1.00 -7.19
C ASP A 134 14.12 0.42 -6.73
N GLU A 135 13.67 0.78 -5.52
CA GLU A 135 12.39 0.41 -4.91
C GLU A 135 11.64 1.67 -4.48
N PRO A 136 10.30 1.71 -4.54
CA PRO A 136 9.54 2.83 -4.02
C PRO A 136 9.62 2.88 -2.51
N GLU A 137 9.59 4.09 -1.95
CA GLU A 137 9.40 4.25 -0.51
C GLU A 137 7.99 3.80 -0.10
N ILE A 138 7.90 3.21 1.08
CA ILE A 138 6.63 2.82 1.70
C ILE A 138 6.20 3.93 2.63
N TRP A 139 5.03 4.48 2.40
CA TRP A 139 4.49 5.56 3.17
C TRP A 139 3.21 5.14 3.88
N VAL A 140 3.24 5.09 5.21
CA VAL A 140 2.17 4.58 6.05
C VAL A 140 1.48 5.72 6.77
N TYR A 141 0.16 5.72 6.73
CA TYR A 141 -0.71 6.56 7.53
C TYR A 141 -1.51 5.70 8.51
N ASP A 142 -1.53 6.09 9.76
CA ASP A 142 -2.37 5.49 10.78
C ASP A 142 -2.84 6.54 11.81
N SER A 143 -3.48 6.10 12.89
CA SER A 143 -3.96 6.98 13.96
C SER A 143 -2.84 7.70 14.73
N ASN A 144 -1.59 7.23 14.63
CA ASN A 144 -0.42 7.84 15.26
C ASN A 144 0.27 8.87 14.37
N GLY A 145 -0.14 8.96 13.10
CA GLY A 145 0.42 9.88 12.12
C GLY A 145 0.99 9.17 10.91
N GLU A 146 2.17 9.55 10.49
CA GLU A 146 2.81 9.04 9.27
C GLU A 146 4.19 8.49 9.56
N SER A 147 4.49 7.38 8.88
CA SER A 147 5.81 6.73 8.92
C SER A 147 6.29 6.46 7.51
N ARG A 148 7.58 6.58 7.28
CA ARG A 148 8.22 6.32 5.99
C ARG A 148 9.28 5.24 6.16
N TYR A 149 9.30 4.33 5.21
CA TYR A 149 10.27 3.24 5.14
C TYR A 149 10.92 3.27 3.76
N LYS A 150 12.19 2.94 3.70
CA LYS A 150 12.97 2.96 2.46
C LYS A 150 12.37 2.07 1.38
N ASP A 151 11.86 0.90 1.77
CA ASP A 151 11.30 -0.11 0.87
C ASP A 151 10.36 -1.06 1.62
N LEU A 152 9.74 -1.99 0.90
CA LEU A 152 8.81 -2.97 1.47
C LEU A 152 9.49 -3.88 2.50
N LYS A 153 10.76 -4.22 2.30
CA LYS A 153 11.51 -5.06 3.23
C LYS A 153 11.71 -4.38 4.58
N GLU A 154 12.10 -3.11 4.58
CA GLU A 154 12.26 -2.33 5.81
C GLU A 154 10.93 -2.20 6.56
N TYR A 155 9.84 -1.88 5.85
CA TYR A 155 8.51 -1.82 6.43
C TYR A 155 8.09 -3.13 7.09
N LEU A 156 8.25 -4.26 6.40
CA LEU A 156 7.88 -5.56 6.94
C LEU A 156 8.72 -5.95 8.16
N ASN A 157 10.00 -5.65 8.17
CA ASN A 157 10.86 -5.88 9.33
C ASN A 157 10.40 -5.05 10.53
N ALA A 158 10.10 -3.77 10.34
CA ALA A 158 9.57 -2.90 11.39
C ALA A 158 8.22 -3.43 11.92
N TYR A 159 7.30 -3.82 11.04
CA TYR A 159 6.03 -4.43 11.43
C TYR A 159 6.22 -5.72 12.25
N LEU A 160 7.13 -6.60 11.85
CA LEU A 160 7.41 -7.84 12.56
C LEU A 160 8.06 -7.61 13.93
N ALA A 161 8.82 -6.53 14.07
CA ALA A 161 9.46 -6.14 15.32
C ALA A 161 8.56 -5.30 16.26
N ASP A 162 7.31 -5.02 15.87
CA ASP A 162 6.41 -4.08 16.55
C ASP A 162 6.97 -2.64 16.64
N ASP A 163 7.90 -2.30 15.75
CA ASP A 163 8.52 -0.98 15.64
C ASP A 163 7.92 -0.20 14.47
N ILE A 164 6.62 0.06 14.56
CA ILE A 164 5.85 0.82 13.57
C ILE A 164 5.44 2.19 14.10
N SER A 165 6.29 2.76 14.94
CA SER A 165 6.11 4.13 15.43
C SER A 165 6.19 5.13 14.29
N ALA A 166 5.37 6.18 14.37
CA ALA A 166 5.47 7.30 13.46
C ALA A 166 6.81 7.99 13.65
N PHE A 167 7.61 8.05 12.60
CA PHE A 167 8.86 8.79 12.60
C PHE A 167 8.61 10.22 12.17
N GLU A 168 9.38 11.15 12.76
CA GLU A 168 9.40 12.54 12.34
C GLU A 168 9.76 12.63 10.85
N ARG A 169 8.92 13.27 10.07
CA ARG A 169 9.09 13.37 8.63
C ARG A 169 10.22 14.33 8.30
N ARG A 170 11.11 13.86 7.48
CA ARG A 170 11.99 14.72 6.70
C ARG A 170 11.63 14.52 5.23
N TRP A 171 10.99 15.50 4.65
CA TRP A 171 10.79 15.56 3.23
C TRP A 171 12.16 15.60 2.55
N ARG A 172 12.45 14.57 1.77
CA ARG A 172 13.57 14.64 0.83
C ARG A 172 13.03 15.25 -0.45
N LEU A 173 13.36 16.49 -0.68
CA LEU A 173 13.10 17.20 -1.92
C LEU A 173 14.07 16.72 -3.01
#